data_93b7e1993b8a5d14d48ade5f48adf060
#
_entry.id   93b7e1993b8a5d14d48ade5f48adf060
#
_cell.length_a   1.000
_cell.length_b   1.000
_cell.length_c   1.000
_cell.angle_alpha   90.00
_cell.angle_beta   90.00
_cell.angle_gamma   90.00
#
_symmetry.space_group_name_H-M   'P 1'
#
loop_
_entity.id
_entity.type
_entity.pdbx_description
1 polymer ?
#
loop_
_entity_poly.entity_id
_entity_poly.type
_entity_poly.pdbx_seq_one_letter_code
_entity_poly.pdbx_strand_id
1 'polypeptide(L)'
;MENLFDINGKVALVTGGSRGIGAMIAEGFVKNGVKTYITSRKSEQCNLKAQELSKFGECISVPTDLTDMKEMDKLVRHIEENEKKLNILINNAGAAWGAPFDTFPENGWDKVMDTNVKAVFFLIQKLIKILESSGDNSDPSRIINIGSIDGIGIPRAETYSYPASKAAIHQLTKVLANRLANRNINVNAIAPG
;
A
#
# COMPACT_ATOMS: atom_id res chain seq x y z
N MET A 1 13.54 14.94 24.58
CA MET A 1 13.74 13.80 23.67
C MET A 1 12.71 13.95 22.55
N GLU A 2 13.15 14.08 21.33
CA GLU A 2 12.22 14.02 20.18
C GLU A 2 11.51 12.65 20.21
N ASN A 3 10.20 12.67 20.00
CA ASN A 3 9.43 11.43 19.94
C ASN A 3 9.70 10.76 18.60
N LEU A 4 10.56 9.75 18.58
CA LEU A 4 10.92 9.00 17.38
C LEU A 4 9.73 8.34 16.66
N PHE A 5 8.59 8.23 17.33
CA PHE A 5 7.35 7.68 16.80
C PHE A 5 6.31 8.73 16.43
N ASP A 6 6.67 10.01 16.50
CA ASP A 6 5.76 11.08 16.11
C ASP A 6 5.57 11.11 14.58
N ILE A 7 4.31 10.95 14.17
CA ILE A 7 3.90 10.99 12.77
C ILE A 7 2.88 12.11 12.50
N ASN A 8 2.63 12.96 13.50
CA ASN A 8 1.67 14.06 13.37
C ASN A 8 2.06 15.00 12.22
N GLY A 9 1.07 15.46 11.48
CA GLY A 9 1.25 16.38 10.34
C GLY A 9 1.82 15.73 9.07
N LYS A 10 2.06 14.40 9.06
CA LYS A 10 2.45 13.69 7.84
C LYS A 10 1.26 13.41 6.93
N VAL A 11 1.55 13.14 5.66
CA VAL A 11 0.56 12.71 4.65
C VAL A 11 0.83 11.25 4.30
N ALA A 12 -0.22 10.44 4.31
CA ALA A 12 -0.15 9.01 3.99
C ALA A 12 -1.15 8.59 2.91
N LEU A 13 -0.75 7.62 2.08
CA LEU A 13 -1.65 6.87 1.20
C LEU A 13 -1.68 5.41 1.65
N VAL A 14 -2.88 4.89 1.93
CA VAL A 14 -3.11 3.48 2.30
C VAL A 14 -3.95 2.79 1.24
N THR A 15 -3.35 1.86 0.50
CA THR A 15 -4.08 1.07 -0.49
C THR A 15 -4.86 -0.06 0.18
N GLY A 16 -6.08 -0.34 -0.33
CA GLY A 16 -6.98 -1.30 0.33
C GLY A 16 -7.46 -0.82 1.71
N GLY A 17 -7.55 0.51 1.91
CA GLY A 17 -7.85 1.14 3.20
C GLY A 17 -9.31 1.06 3.66
N SER A 18 -10.21 0.47 2.87
CA SER A 18 -11.65 0.44 3.20
C SER A 18 -12.05 -0.66 4.20
N ARG A 19 -11.20 -1.66 4.46
CA ARG A 19 -11.48 -2.78 5.38
C ARG A 19 -10.21 -3.47 5.87
N GLY A 20 -10.36 -4.36 6.88
CA GLY A 20 -9.30 -5.23 7.39
C GLY A 20 -8.07 -4.45 7.85
N ILE A 21 -6.89 -4.99 7.58
CA ILE A 21 -5.59 -4.41 8.00
C ILE A 21 -5.42 -2.98 7.49
N GLY A 22 -5.79 -2.71 6.22
CA GLY A 22 -5.67 -1.37 5.66
C GLY A 22 -6.53 -0.33 6.40
N ALA A 23 -7.76 -0.69 6.78
CA ALA A 23 -8.62 0.20 7.57
C ALA A 23 -8.07 0.44 8.99
N MET A 24 -7.50 -0.59 9.63
CA MET A 24 -6.85 -0.46 10.94
C MET A 24 -5.62 0.46 10.88
N ILE A 25 -4.81 0.34 9.82
CA ILE A 25 -3.65 1.22 9.59
C ILE A 25 -4.13 2.66 9.39
N ALA A 26 -5.14 2.87 8.51
CA ALA A 26 -5.69 4.20 8.25
C ALA A 26 -6.26 4.84 9.52
N GLU A 27 -6.98 4.07 10.34
CA GLU A 27 -7.50 4.53 11.64
C GLU A 27 -6.36 4.95 12.58
N GLY A 28 -5.31 4.13 12.69
CA GLY A 28 -4.15 4.45 13.49
C GLY A 28 -3.46 5.75 13.02
N PHE A 29 -3.33 5.95 11.73
CA PHE A 29 -2.76 7.16 11.16
C PHE A 29 -3.60 8.40 11.46
N VAL A 30 -4.89 8.34 11.17
CA VAL A 30 -5.82 9.46 11.39
C VAL A 30 -5.84 9.87 12.87
N LYS A 31 -5.91 8.90 13.79
CA LYS A 31 -5.88 9.17 15.24
C LYS A 31 -4.58 9.78 15.75
N ASN A 32 -3.49 9.63 14.99
CA ASN A 32 -2.18 10.23 15.30
C ASN A 32 -1.88 11.48 14.44
N GLY A 33 -2.92 12.13 13.91
CA GLY A 33 -2.78 13.42 13.22
C GLY A 33 -2.17 13.33 11.82
N VAL A 34 -2.19 12.15 11.18
CA VAL A 34 -1.74 11.97 9.80
C VAL A 34 -2.91 12.23 8.86
N LYS A 35 -2.75 13.14 7.90
CA LYS A 35 -3.68 13.29 6.79
C LYS A 35 -3.62 12.03 5.92
N THR A 36 -4.71 11.27 5.86
CA THR A 36 -4.69 9.91 5.32
C THR A 36 -5.60 9.78 4.10
N TYR A 37 -5.02 9.45 2.96
CA TYR A 37 -5.74 9.02 1.77
C TYR A 37 -5.93 7.50 1.83
N ILE A 38 -7.16 7.05 1.56
CA ILE A 38 -7.45 5.63 1.41
C ILE A 38 -7.99 5.34 0.01
N THR A 39 -7.57 4.21 -0.57
CA THR A 39 -8.09 3.76 -1.86
C THR A 39 -8.57 2.32 -1.81
N SER A 40 -9.62 2.02 -2.55
CA SER A 40 -10.11 0.68 -2.82
C SER A 40 -11.03 0.69 -4.06
N ARG A 41 -11.25 -0.47 -4.67
CA ARG A 41 -12.08 -0.60 -5.88
C ARG A 41 -13.56 -0.30 -5.67
N LYS A 42 -14.09 -0.61 -4.48
CA LYS A 42 -15.50 -0.38 -4.14
C LYS A 42 -15.67 1.02 -3.59
N SER A 43 -16.13 1.94 -4.45
CA SER A 43 -16.24 3.37 -4.12
C SER A 43 -17.11 3.63 -2.89
N GLU A 44 -18.28 3.00 -2.80
CA GLU A 44 -19.18 3.17 -1.65
C GLU A 44 -18.50 2.79 -0.33
N GLN A 45 -17.87 1.61 -0.26
CA GLN A 45 -17.17 1.16 0.95
C GLN A 45 -15.98 2.06 1.30
N CYS A 46 -15.26 2.57 0.27
CA CYS A 46 -14.15 3.49 0.48
C CYS A 46 -14.64 4.81 1.07
N ASN A 47 -15.70 5.38 0.49
CA ASN A 47 -16.28 6.65 0.94
C ASN A 47 -16.85 6.55 2.36
N LEU A 48 -17.60 5.49 2.66
CA LEU A 48 -18.14 5.26 4.01
C LEU A 48 -17.03 5.13 5.06
N LYS A 49 -15.94 4.38 4.73
CA LYS A 49 -14.81 4.25 5.65
C LYS A 49 -14.08 5.57 5.87
N ALA A 50 -13.84 6.36 4.83
CA ALA A 50 -13.24 7.68 4.98
C ALA A 50 -14.11 8.60 5.85
N GLN A 51 -15.43 8.62 5.64
CA GLN A 51 -16.37 9.39 6.46
C GLN A 51 -16.36 8.94 7.94
N GLU A 52 -16.29 7.64 8.19
CA GLU A 52 -16.17 7.10 9.55
C GLU A 52 -14.90 7.60 10.24
N LEU A 53 -13.75 7.50 9.54
CA LEU A 53 -12.44 7.87 10.08
C LEU A 53 -12.28 9.39 10.21
N SER A 54 -12.96 10.18 9.39
CA SER A 54 -12.95 11.65 9.45
C SER A 54 -13.50 12.23 10.75
N LYS A 55 -14.10 11.40 11.60
CA LYS A 55 -14.48 11.79 12.97
C LYS A 55 -13.27 11.95 13.90
N PHE A 56 -12.13 11.39 13.54
CA PHE A 56 -10.91 11.40 14.36
C PHE A 56 -9.80 12.29 13.79
N GLY A 57 -9.89 12.70 12.52
CA GLY A 57 -8.90 13.51 11.82
C GLY A 57 -9.15 13.51 10.31
N GLU A 58 -8.19 13.91 9.51
CA GLU A 58 -8.38 14.06 8.06
C GLU A 58 -8.21 12.72 7.33
N CYS A 59 -9.31 12.17 6.79
CA CYS A 59 -9.33 10.95 5.98
C CYS A 59 -10.08 11.18 4.66
N ILE A 60 -9.42 10.93 3.54
CA ILE A 60 -9.92 11.21 2.21
C ILE A 60 -9.99 9.90 1.41
N SER A 61 -11.15 9.61 0.81
CA SER A 61 -11.31 8.47 -0.09
C SER A 61 -10.97 8.86 -1.53
N VAL A 62 -10.18 8.02 -2.19
CA VAL A 62 -9.91 8.10 -3.64
C VAL A 62 -10.12 6.70 -4.23
N PRO A 63 -11.37 6.33 -4.55
CA PRO A 63 -11.66 5.00 -5.09
C PRO A 63 -10.89 4.76 -6.38
N THR A 64 -10.17 3.61 -6.46
CA THR A 64 -9.27 3.31 -7.57
C THR A 64 -9.13 1.81 -7.75
N ASP A 65 -9.20 1.29 -8.96
CA ASP A 65 -8.66 -0.02 -9.30
C ASP A 65 -7.19 0.12 -9.66
N LEU A 66 -6.31 -0.35 -8.76
CA LEU A 66 -4.86 -0.25 -8.94
C LEU A 66 -4.33 -1.17 -10.06
N THR A 67 -5.14 -2.09 -10.59
CA THR A 67 -4.76 -2.92 -11.75
C THR A 67 -5.01 -2.20 -13.07
N ASP A 68 -5.83 -1.13 -13.07
CA ASP A 68 -6.00 -0.21 -14.21
C ASP A 68 -4.99 0.93 -14.11
N MET A 69 -4.04 0.96 -15.06
CA MET A 69 -2.99 1.99 -15.09
C MET A 69 -3.55 3.41 -15.27
N LYS A 70 -4.69 3.58 -15.97
CA LYS A 70 -5.32 4.89 -16.15
C LYS A 70 -5.96 5.40 -14.86
N GLU A 71 -6.58 4.50 -14.09
CA GLU A 71 -7.11 4.86 -12.77
C GLU A 71 -5.98 5.16 -11.79
N MET A 72 -4.90 4.38 -11.83
CA MET A 72 -3.70 4.66 -11.04
C MET A 72 -3.11 6.03 -11.38
N ASP A 73 -3.05 6.43 -12.66
CA ASP A 73 -2.60 7.76 -13.08
C ASP A 73 -3.51 8.88 -12.54
N LYS A 74 -4.82 8.65 -12.44
CA LYS A 74 -5.75 9.61 -11.83
C LYS A 74 -5.50 9.74 -10.32
N LEU A 75 -5.27 8.62 -9.61
CA LEU A 75 -4.93 8.63 -8.20
C LEU A 75 -3.64 9.43 -7.95
N VAL A 76 -2.59 9.15 -8.72
CA VAL A 76 -1.30 9.84 -8.58
C VAL A 76 -1.45 11.34 -8.79
N ARG A 77 -2.12 11.74 -9.88
CA ARG A 77 -2.40 13.17 -10.15
C ARG A 77 -3.21 13.81 -9.03
N HIS A 78 -4.23 13.11 -8.53
CA HIS A 78 -5.03 13.63 -7.42
C HIS A 78 -4.17 13.92 -6.18
N ILE A 79 -3.24 13.02 -5.84
CA ILE A 79 -2.30 13.25 -4.73
C ILE A 79 -1.38 14.44 -5.02
N GLU A 80 -0.76 14.50 -6.21
CA GLU A 80 0.19 15.56 -6.59
C GLU A 80 -0.45 16.96 -6.70
N GLU A 81 -1.72 17.05 -7.07
CA GLU A 81 -2.46 18.31 -7.18
C GLU A 81 -2.92 18.84 -5.81
N ASN A 82 -3.17 17.96 -4.85
CA ASN A 82 -3.70 18.34 -3.54
C ASN A 82 -2.64 18.38 -2.44
N GLU A 83 -1.49 17.72 -2.64
CA GLU A 83 -0.47 17.59 -1.63
C GLU A 83 0.91 18.06 -2.14
N LYS A 84 1.62 18.78 -1.27
CA LYS A 84 3.03 19.12 -1.50
C LYS A 84 3.97 18.00 -1.08
N LYS A 85 3.51 17.09 -0.23
CA LYS A 85 4.29 15.99 0.36
C LYS A 85 3.43 14.72 0.41
N LEU A 86 4.09 13.58 0.24
CA LEU A 86 3.59 12.25 0.57
C LEU A 86 4.68 11.54 1.37
N ASN A 87 4.52 11.48 2.68
CA ASN A 87 5.54 10.95 3.59
C ASN A 87 5.47 9.43 3.73
N ILE A 88 4.28 8.84 3.58
CA ILE A 88 4.03 7.43 3.88
C ILE A 88 3.18 6.80 2.78
N LEU A 89 3.66 5.70 2.20
CA LEU A 89 2.90 4.85 1.29
C LEU A 89 2.77 3.44 1.88
N ILE A 90 1.52 3.00 2.10
CA ILE A 90 1.21 1.64 2.54
C ILE A 90 0.60 0.85 1.39
N ASN A 91 1.35 -0.08 0.83
CA ASN A 91 0.88 -1.03 -0.16
C ASN A 91 0.26 -2.23 0.54
N ASN A 92 -1.04 -2.10 0.88
CA ASN A 92 -1.81 -3.12 1.57
C ASN A 92 -2.87 -3.79 0.66
N ALA A 93 -3.30 -3.15 -0.41
CA ALA A 93 -4.24 -3.77 -1.36
C ALA A 93 -3.71 -5.13 -1.82
N GLY A 94 -4.58 -6.13 -1.78
CA GLY A 94 -4.20 -7.48 -2.15
C GLY A 94 -5.39 -8.34 -2.56
N ALA A 95 -5.08 -9.40 -3.30
CA ALA A 95 -5.99 -10.44 -3.71
C ALA A 95 -5.40 -11.81 -3.40
N ALA A 96 -6.28 -12.79 -3.18
CA ALA A 96 -5.94 -14.21 -3.12
C ALA A 96 -6.88 -14.98 -4.04
N TRP A 97 -6.44 -16.14 -4.50
CA TRP A 97 -7.25 -17.09 -5.26
C TRP A 97 -6.90 -18.51 -4.84
N GLY A 98 -7.92 -19.30 -4.55
CA GLY A 98 -7.77 -20.71 -4.20
C GLY A 98 -8.48 -21.59 -5.23
N ALA A 99 -7.80 -22.61 -5.72
CA ALA A 99 -8.34 -23.66 -6.58
C ALA A 99 -7.41 -24.88 -6.54
N PRO A 100 -7.90 -26.10 -6.87
CA PRO A 100 -7.04 -27.29 -6.99
C PRO A 100 -5.93 -27.07 -8.02
N PHE A 101 -4.78 -27.71 -7.78
CA PHE A 101 -3.60 -27.56 -8.64
C PHE A 101 -3.90 -27.86 -10.11
N ASP A 102 -4.55 -29.00 -10.38
CA ASP A 102 -4.82 -29.47 -11.75
C ASP A 102 -5.79 -28.59 -12.54
N THR A 103 -6.54 -27.73 -11.86
CA THR A 103 -7.57 -26.88 -12.47
C THR A 103 -7.41 -25.41 -12.10
N PHE A 104 -6.21 -25.02 -11.62
CA PHE A 104 -5.96 -23.65 -11.21
C PHE A 104 -6.08 -22.69 -12.42
N PRO A 105 -7.01 -21.71 -12.41
CA PRO A 105 -7.30 -20.91 -13.59
C PRO A 105 -6.28 -19.77 -13.78
N GLU A 106 -5.91 -19.52 -15.05
CA GLU A 106 -4.98 -18.46 -15.44
C GLU A 106 -5.44 -17.07 -14.96
N ASN A 107 -6.73 -16.75 -15.10
CA ASN A 107 -7.28 -15.48 -14.65
C ASN A 107 -7.20 -15.28 -13.12
N GLY A 108 -7.22 -16.37 -12.36
CA GLY A 108 -7.00 -16.34 -10.90
C GLY A 108 -5.54 -16.03 -10.57
N TRP A 109 -4.61 -16.58 -11.35
CA TRP A 109 -3.19 -16.28 -11.25
C TRP A 109 -2.92 -14.81 -11.58
N ASP A 110 -3.36 -14.36 -12.75
CA ASP A 110 -3.14 -12.98 -13.22
C ASP A 110 -3.71 -11.95 -12.26
N LYS A 111 -4.94 -12.15 -11.77
CA LYS A 111 -5.56 -11.27 -10.81
C LYS A 111 -4.70 -11.08 -9.55
N VAL A 112 -4.09 -12.15 -9.05
CA VAL A 112 -3.26 -12.10 -7.84
C VAL A 112 -1.94 -11.38 -8.15
N MET A 113 -1.27 -11.75 -9.25
CA MET A 113 0.01 -11.14 -9.63
C MET A 113 -0.13 -9.67 -10.00
N ASP A 114 -1.16 -9.31 -10.76
CA ASP A 114 -1.44 -7.92 -11.14
C ASP A 114 -1.73 -7.05 -9.90
N THR A 115 -2.53 -7.55 -8.95
CA THR A 115 -2.88 -6.78 -7.75
C THR A 115 -1.71 -6.71 -6.77
N ASN A 116 -1.08 -7.85 -6.46
CA ASN A 116 -0.15 -7.95 -5.33
C ASN A 116 1.27 -7.53 -5.70
N VAL A 117 1.66 -7.61 -6.98
CA VAL A 117 3.05 -7.36 -7.42
C VAL A 117 3.13 -6.19 -8.39
N LYS A 118 2.47 -6.31 -9.55
CA LYS A 118 2.55 -5.33 -10.62
C LYS A 118 2.02 -3.95 -10.18
N ALA A 119 0.83 -3.93 -9.58
CA ALA A 119 0.24 -2.68 -9.10
C ALA A 119 1.11 -2.00 -8.04
N VAL A 120 1.70 -2.76 -7.12
CA VAL A 120 2.61 -2.24 -6.09
C VAL A 120 3.84 -1.58 -6.72
N PHE A 121 4.49 -2.25 -7.67
CA PHE A 121 5.67 -1.71 -8.35
C PHE A 121 5.36 -0.40 -9.09
N PHE A 122 4.31 -0.40 -9.90
CA PHE A 122 3.98 0.78 -10.70
C PHE A 122 3.45 1.95 -9.87
N LEU A 123 2.73 1.68 -8.79
CA LEU A 123 2.30 2.74 -7.86
C LEU A 123 3.50 3.43 -7.21
N ILE A 124 4.47 2.63 -6.71
CA ILE A 124 5.73 3.19 -6.17
C ILE A 124 6.45 4.01 -7.23
N GLN A 125 6.60 3.48 -8.46
CA GLN A 125 7.27 4.16 -9.55
C GLN A 125 6.63 5.51 -9.88
N LYS A 126 5.30 5.57 -9.93
CA LYS A 126 4.55 6.78 -10.27
C LYS A 126 4.61 7.83 -9.15
N LEU A 127 4.59 7.41 -7.88
CA LEU A 127 4.67 8.31 -6.73
C LEU A 127 6.10 8.67 -6.31
N ILE A 128 7.10 8.15 -7.01
CA ILE A 128 8.49 8.24 -6.57
C ILE A 128 9.00 9.69 -6.39
N LYS A 129 8.57 10.61 -7.25
CA LYS A 129 9.01 12.01 -7.19
C LYS A 129 8.49 12.73 -5.95
N ILE A 130 7.20 12.57 -5.65
CA ILE A 130 6.61 13.20 -4.46
C ILE A 130 7.13 12.55 -3.17
N LEU A 131 7.36 11.24 -3.14
CA LEU A 131 7.99 10.55 -2.01
C LEU A 131 9.42 11.06 -1.76
N GLU A 132 10.23 11.19 -2.81
CA GLU A 132 11.61 11.68 -2.73
C GLU A 132 11.67 13.14 -2.22
N SER A 133 10.81 14.01 -2.75
CA SER A 133 10.74 15.41 -2.32
C SER A 133 10.14 15.61 -0.92
N SER A 134 9.54 14.58 -0.34
CA SER A 134 8.90 14.62 0.98
C SER A 134 9.82 14.20 2.12
N GLY A 135 10.90 13.48 1.82
CA GLY A 135 11.86 12.97 2.80
C GLY A 135 13.19 13.71 2.76
N ASP A 136 13.91 13.66 3.88
CA ASP A 136 15.29 14.09 4.00
C ASP A 136 16.11 13.08 4.82
N ASN A 137 17.37 13.38 5.10
CA ASN A 137 18.27 12.49 5.84
C ASN A 137 17.82 12.26 7.31
N SER A 138 17.12 13.21 7.90
CA SER A 138 16.65 13.13 9.29
C SER A 138 15.26 12.49 9.40
N ASP A 139 14.42 12.65 8.36
CA ASP A 139 13.06 12.13 8.30
C ASP A 139 12.73 11.61 6.88
N PRO A 140 13.26 10.45 6.49
CA PRO A 140 13.04 9.88 5.16
C PRO A 140 11.57 9.51 4.96
N SER A 141 11.10 9.54 3.71
CA SER A 141 9.79 8.99 3.36
C SER A 141 9.77 7.47 3.55
N ARG A 142 8.59 6.91 3.76
CA ARG A 142 8.43 5.49 4.12
C ARG A 142 7.48 4.78 3.18
N ILE A 143 7.95 3.69 2.61
CA ILE A 143 7.13 2.74 1.87
C ILE A 143 7.05 1.46 2.69
N ILE A 144 5.82 1.01 2.99
CA ILE A 144 5.59 -0.24 3.70
C ILE A 144 4.72 -1.15 2.84
N ASN A 145 5.28 -2.28 2.46
CA ASN A 145 4.58 -3.31 1.70
C ASN A 145 4.01 -4.37 2.64
N ILE A 146 2.72 -4.66 2.55
CA ILE A 146 2.10 -5.73 3.33
C ILE A 146 2.31 -7.06 2.61
N GLY A 147 3.29 -7.79 3.10
CA GLY A 147 3.61 -9.15 2.70
C GLY A 147 2.66 -10.19 3.30
N SER A 148 3.18 -11.35 3.63
CA SER A 148 2.53 -12.43 4.39
C SER A 148 3.56 -13.45 4.83
N ILE A 149 3.29 -14.19 5.91
CA ILE A 149 4.07 -15.37 6.27
C ILE A 149 4.00 -16.44 5.18
N ASP A 150 2.93 -16.48 4.38
CA ASP A 150 2.78 -17.38 3.22
C ASP A 150 3.81 -17.11 2.12
N GLY A 151 4.41 -15.92 2.08
CA GLY A 151 5.54 -15.62 1.19
C GLY A 151 6.90 -16.07 1.73
N ILE A 152 6.94 -16.62 2.95
CA ILE A 152 8.14 -17.09 3.62
C ILE A 152 8.07 -18.61 3.83
N GLY A 153 6.92 -19.10 4.30
CA GLY A 153 6.64 -20.49 4.59
C GLY A 153 5.79 -21.17 3.51
N ILE A 154 5.29 -22.35 3.81
CA ILE A 154 4.41 -23.13 2.94
C ILE A 154 2.97 -23.00 3.48
N PRO A 155 2.04 -22.38 2.73
CA PRO A 155 0.64 -22.28 3.13
C PRO A 155 -0.05 -23.65 3.12
N ARG A 156 -1.06 -23.81 3.98
CA ARG A 156 -1.89 -25.01 4.01
C ARG A 156 -2.98 -25.02 2.92
N ALA A 157 -3.34 -23.84 2.40
CA ALA A 157 -4.38 -23.67 1.41
C ALA A 157 -3.82 -23.77 -0.02
N GLU A 158 -4.67 -24.23 -0.94
CA GLU A 158 -4.34 -24.29 -2.38
C GLU A 158 -4.44 -22.91 -3.05
N THR A 159 -3.49 -22.03 -2.68
CA THR A 159 -3.47 -20.61 -3.09
C THR A 159 -2.14 -20.28 -3.80
N TYR A 160 -1.75 -21.04 -4.79
CA TYR A 160 -0.41 -21.05 -5.41
C TYR A 160 0.12 -19.69 -5.84
N SER A 161 -0.70 -18.86 -6.49
CA SER A 161 -0.32 -17.51 -6.90
C SER A 161 -0.13 -16.56 -5.72
N TYR A 162 -0.85 -16.74 -4.62
CA TYR A 162 -0.78 -15.85 -3.46
C TYR A 162 0.60 -15.91 -2.76
N PRO A 163 1.09 -17.08 -2.29
CA PRO A 163 2.42 -17.15 -1.68
C PRO A 163 3.52 -16.73 -2.66
N ALA A 164 3.43 -17.08 -3.94
CA ALA A 164 4.36 -16.63 -4.96
C ALA A 164 4.40 -15.10 -5.05
N SER A 165 3.23 -14.43 -5.07
CA SER A 165 3.14 -12.97 -5.09
C SER A 165 3.71 -12.34 -3.81
N LYS A 166 3.48 -12.94 -2.63
CA LYS A 166 3.98 -12.43 -1.36
C LYS A 166 5.50 -12.61 -1.21
N ALA A 167 6.05 -13.73 -1.70
CA ALA A 167 7.50 -13.91 -1.82
C ALA A 167 8.12 -12.86 -2.76
N ALA A 168 7.48 -12.58 -3.90
CA ALA A 168 7.91 -11.55 -4.82
C ALA A 168 7.93 -10.16 -4.16
N ILE A 169 6.93 -9.81 -3.35
CA ILE A 169 6.88 -8.55 -2.59
C ILE A 169 8.01 -8.46 -1.57
N HIS A 170 8.32 -9.54 -0.85
CA HIS A 170 9.45 -9.54 0.08
C HIS A 170 10.78 -9.27 -0.65
N GLN A 171 11.00 -9.92 -1.80
CA GLN A 171 12.21 -9.70 -2.59
C GLN A 171 12.23 -8.30 -3.22
N LEU A 172 11.12 -7.83 -3.78
CA LEU A 172 11.00 -6.49 -4.35
C LEU A 172 11.29 -5.42 -3.29
N THR A 173 10.80 -5.59 -2.05
CA THR A 173 11.08 -4.69 -0.93
C THR A 173 12.58 -4.55 -0.68
N LYS A 174 13.32 -5.67 -0.64
CA LYS A 174 14.80 -5.64 -0.45
C LYS A 174 15.51 -4.89 -1.59
N VAL A 175 15.09 -5.15 -2.84
CA VAL A 175 15.67 -4.48 -4.01
C VAL A 175 15.40 -2.98 -3.96
N LEU A 176 14.15 -2.57 -3.68
CA LEU A 176 13.77 -1.16 -3.60
C LEU A 176 14.41 -0.46 -2.41
N ALA A 177 14.52 -1.12 -1.24
CA ALA A 177 15.22 -0.57 -0.08
C ALA A 177 16.66 -0.19 -0.43
N ASN A 178 17.40 -1.09 -1.12
CA ASN A 178 18.76 -0.82 -1.55
C ASN A 178 18.83 0.32 -2.60
N ARG A 179 17.91 0.35 -3.57
CA ARG A 179 17.93 1.31 -4.67
C ARG A 179 17.45 2.71 -4.28
N LEU A 180 16.57 2.82 -3.29
CA LEU A 180 15.94 4.08 -2.91
C LEU A 180 16.54 4.70 -1.64
N ALA A 181 17.45 4.03 -0.94
CA ALA A 181 18.09 4.54 0.27
C ALA A 181 18.75 5.92 0.05
N ASN A 182 19.48 6.08 -1.05
CA ASN A 182 20.15 7.34 -1.40
C ASN A 182 19.18 8.45 -1.87
N ARG A 183 17.88 8.15 -1.92
CA ARG A 183 16.81 9.08 -2.29
C ARG A 183 15.95 9.47 -1.09
N ASN A 184 16.45 9.23 0.13
CA ASN A 184 15.74 9.47 1.39
C ASN A 184 14.37 8.76 1.46
N ILE A 185 14.31 7.51 0.97
CA ILE A 185 13.12 6.67 1.01
C ILE A 185 13.46 5.34 1.66
N ASN A 186 12.86 5.06 2.80
CA ASN A 186 12.92 3.76 3.46
C ASN A 186 11.84 2.82 2.94
N VAL A 187 12.22 1.62 2.54
CA VAL A 187 11.27 0.59 2.05
C VAL A 187 11.34 -0.63 2.95
N ASN A 188 10.22 -0.99 3.54
CA ASN A 188 10.09 -2.12 4.46
C ASN A 188 8.88 -2.99 4.11
N ALA A 189 8.85 -4.22 4.62
CA ALA A 189 7.70 -5.10 4.55
C ALA A 189 7.27 -5.57 5.93
N ILE A 190 5.97 -5.78 6.09
CA ILE A 190 5.36 -6.47 7.23
C ILE A 190 4.78 -7.77 6.71
N ALA A 191 5.04 -8.88 7.38
CA ALA A 191 4.53 -10.21 7.02
C ALA A 191 3.53 -10.68 8.10
N PRO A 192 2.24 -10.30 8.00
CA PRO A 192 1.20 -10.78 8.90
C PRO A 192 1.03 -12.30 8.79
N GLY A 193 0.61 -12.92 9.93
CA GLY A 193 0.23 -14.33 10.05
C GLY A 193 -1.29 -14.53 10.07
#